data_704036602db629bac0f545e3ecb7cd96
#
_entry.id   704036602db629bac0f545e3ecb7cd96
#
_cell.length_a   1.000
_cell.length_b   1.000
_cell.length_c   1.000
_cell.angle_alpha   90.00
_cell.angle_beta   90.00
_cell.angle_gamma   90.00
#
_symmetry.space_group_name_H-M   'P 1'
#
loop_
_entity.id
_entity.type
_entity.pdbx_description
1 polymer ?
#
loop_
_entity_poly.entity_id
_entity_poly.type
_entity_poly.pdbx_seq_one_letter_code
_entity_poly.pdbx_strand_id
1 'polypeptide(L)'
;MILTETLALLVEKRDWFFELLLQHIGISLISIALAALIGLSLGIAIATWRRGAKPVLALVNFVYTIPSIALFGFLIPITGIGDPTAIVALTVYALLPMVRNTYTGLTTIDPAIIEAARGMGSTDRQLLYRIELPLAAPVIMSGIRNMATMTIALAGIATFIGAGGLGVAIFRGITTNTMALTLAGSVLIALLAIAVDLLLGLAEKSTRRHLEPSSARRQKRSGARRTSRRKLAPAVAAGAAVVLIAGGAFAFANRGGGENVVNIATKPMTEQYILGEMLNKLIEHDTDLKVELTQGVGGGTSNIE
;
A
#
# COMPACT_ATOMS: atom_id res chain seq x y z
N MET A 1 8.29 26.75 -11.96
CA MET A 1 9.35 26.74 -10.95
C MET A 1 9.26 25.49 -10.09
N ILE A 2 8.34 25.33 -9.17
CA ILE A 2 8.26 24.15 -8.26
C ILE A 2 8.15 22.80 -9.01
N LEU A 3 7.35 22.70 -10.07
CA LEU A 3 7.21 21.47 -10.86
C LEU A 3 8.50 21.06 -11.58
N THR A 4 9.25 22.02 -12.10
CA THR A 4 10.55 21.79 -12.76
C THR A 4 11.60 21.36 -11.74
N GLU A 5 11.62 21.94 -10.55
CA GLU A 5 12.47 21.54 -9.43
C GLU A 5 12.13 20.12 -8.95
N THR A 6 10.84 19.81 -8.82
CA THR A 6 10.39 18.46 -8.44
C THR A 6 10.83 17.39 -9.45
N LEU A 7 10.71 17.68 -10.76
CA LEU A 7 11.16 16.76 -11.81
C LEU A 7 12.68 16.61 -11.83
N ALA A 8 13.41 17.70 -11.68
CA ALA A 8 14.87 17.67 -11.59
C ALA A 8 15.33 16.82 -10.41
N LEU A 9 14.72 17.01 -9.24
CA LEU A 9 15.00 16.25 -8.01
C LEU A 9 14.69 14.75 -8.16
N LEU A 10 13.59 14.40 -8.83
CA LEU A 10 13.25 13.00 -9.12
C LEU A 10 14.29 12.31 -10.03
N VAL A 11 14.87 13.05 -10.97
CA VAL A 11 15.91 12.54 -11.86
C VAL A 11 17.25 12.45 -11.13
N GLU A 12 17.60 13.47 -10.37
CA GLU A 12 18.86 13.55 -9.61
C GLU A 12 18.96 12.47 -8.53
N LYS A 13 17.89 12.31 -7.72
CA LYS A 13 17.83 11.33 -6.61
C LYS A 13 17.03 10.08 -6.96
N ARG A 14 17.05 9.66 -8.22
CA ARG A 14 16.24 8.53 -8.75
C ARG A 14 16.44 7.24 -7.97
N ASP A 15 17.67 6.92 -7.61
CA ASP A 15 18.00 5.66 -6.93
C ASP A 15 17.42 5.64 -5.50
N TRP A 16 17.50 6.76 -4.80
CA TRP A 16 16.89 6.94 -3.48
C TRP A 16 15.34 6.86 -3.55
N PHE A 17 14.70 7.56 -4.50
CA PHE A 17 13.25 7.45 -4.67
C PHE A 17 12.80 6.05 -5.07
N PHE A 18 13.63 5.35 -5.83
CA PHE A 18 13.36 3.98 -6.22
C PHE A 18 13.40 3.03 -5.01
N GLU A 19 14.38 3.17 -4.15
CA GLU A 19 14.46 2.41 -2.89
C GLU A 19 13.24 2.67 -2.00
N LEU A 20 12.87 3.94 -1.81
CA LEU A 20 11.66 4.31 -1.06
C LEU A 20 10.38 3.72 -1.68
N LEU A 21 10.29 3.69 -3.00
CA LEU A 21 9.17 3.07 -3.71
C LEU A 21 9.08 1.58 -3.44
N LEU A 22 10.20 0.86 -3.48
CA LEU A 22 10.24 -0.58 -3.18
C LEU A 22 9.84 -0.88 -1.74
N GLN A 23 10.35 -0.12 -0.79
CA GLN A 23 9.97 -0.24 0.63
C GLN A 23 8.47 0.03 0.81
N HIS A 24 7.95 1.08 0.15
CA HIS A 24 6.52 1.42 0.20
C HIS A 24 5.62 0.31 -0.35
N ILE A 25 6.00 -0.27 -1.48
CA ILE A 25 5.32 -1.41 -2.09
C ILE A 25 5.38 -2.62 -1.15
N GLY A 26 6.54 -2.91 -0.56
CA GLY A 26 6.74 -4.04 0.35
C GLY A 26 5.82 -3.96 1.57
N ILE A 27 5.86 -2.84 2.30
CA ILE A 27 5.02 -2.60 3.47
C ILE A 27 3.53 -2.68 3.10
N SER A 28 3.13 -2.01 2.02
CA SER A 28 1.73 -2.01 1.57
C SER A 28 1.26 -3.38 1.15
N LEU A 29 2.05 -4.12 0.36
CA LEU A 29 1.68 -5.44 -0.15
C LEU A 29 1.51 -6.46 0.97
N ILE A 30 2.44 -6.49 1.93
CA ILE A 30 2.35 -7.39 3.09
C ILE A 30 1.09 -7.08 3.89
N SER A 31 0.83 -5.80 4.17
CA SER A 31 -0.35 -5.37 4.92
C SER A 31 -1.66 -5.73 4.20
N ILE A 32 -1.73 -5.51 2.89
CA ILE A 32 -2.88 -5.86 2.04
C ILE A 32 -3.10 -7.37 2.02
N ALA A 33 -2.04 -8.18 1.88
CA ALA A 33 -2.13 -9.62 1.86
C ALA A 33 -2.64 -10.19 3.21
N LEU A 34 -2.11 -9.69 4.33
CA LEU A 34 -2.57 -10.07 5.67
C LEU A 34 -4.03 -9.67 5.90
N ALA A 35 -4.39 -8.43 5.53
CA ALA A 35 -5.75 -7.94 5.67
C ALA A 35 -6.75 -8.69 4.78
N ALA A 36 -6.34 -9.05 3.56
CA ALA A 36 -7.15 -9.87 2.67
C ALA A 36 -7.40 -11.27 3.26
N LEU A 37 -6.35 -11.93 3.74
CA LEU A 37 -6.44 -13.25 4.35
C LEU A 37 -7.34 -13.25 5.58
N ILE A 38 -7.07 -12.36 6.54
CA ILE A 38 -7.83 -12.27 7.80
C ILE A 38 -9.24 -11.76 7.53
N GLY A 39 -9.37 -10.68 6.77
CA GLY A 39 -10.65 -10.01 6.52
C GLY A 39 -11.61 -10.84 5.68
N LEU A 40 -11.12 -11.58 4.66
CA LEU A 40 -11.93 -12.51 3.89
C LEU A 40 -12.43 -13.65 4.78
N SER A 41 -11.54 -14.27 5.54
CA SER A 41 -11.87 -15.36 6.45
C SER A 41 -12.91 -14.94 7.50
N LEU A 42 -12.68 -13.77 8.12
CA LEU A 42 -13.59 -13.21 9.12
C LEU A 42 -14.94 -12.82 8.51
N GLY A 43 -14.94 -12.21 7.31
CA GLY A 43 -16.14 -11.84 6.58
C GLY A 43 -17.00 -13.05 6.21
N ILE A 44 -16.40 -14.16 5.76
CA ILE A 44 -17.07 -15.42 5.51
C ILE A 44 -17.64 -16.01 6.82
N ALA A 45 -16.84 -16.03 7.89
CA ALA A 45 -17.26 -16.55 9.18
C ALA A 45 -18.51 -15.84 9.71
N ILE A 46 -18.55 -14.51 9.67
CA ILE A 46 -19.70 -13.74 10.15
C ILE A 46 -20.89 -13.77 9.19
N ALA A 47 -20.69 -14.03 7.91
CA ALA A 47 -21.79 -14.26 6.96
C ALA A 47 -22.50 -15.59 7.24
N THR A 48 -21.74 -16.61 7.59
CA THR A 48 -22.28 -17.94 7.99
C THR A 48 -22.88 -17.91 9.40
N TRP A 49 -22.19 -17.28 10.35
CA TRP A 49 -22.63 -17.15 11.74
C TRP A 49 -23.25 -15.77 12.02
N ARG A 50 -24.45 -15.56 11.53
CA ARG A 50 -25.16 -14.27 11.55
C ARG A 50 -25.22 -13.58 12.92
N ARG A 51 -25.22 -14.37 14.03
CA ARG A 51 -25.25 -13.81 15.41
C ARG A 51 -23.97 -13.06 15.75
N GLY A 52 -22.82 -13.47 15.18
CA GLY A 52 -21.53 -12.81 15.36
C GLY A 52 -21.33 -11.59 14.48
N ALA A 53 -22.17 -11.35 13.47
CA ALA A 53 -21.97 -10.28 12.51
C ALA A 53 -22.00 -8.89 13.17
N LYS A 54 -23.02 -8.59 13.98
CA LYS A 54 -23.17 -7.28 14.64
C LYS A 54 -21.98 -6.95 15.54
N PRO A 55 -21.55 -7.79 16.52
CA PRO A 55 -20.43 -7.45 17.41
C PRO A 55 -19.10 -7.37 16.66
N VAL A 56 -18.83 -8.25 15.69
CA VAL A 56 -17.59 -8.20 14.91
C VAL A 56 -17.51 -6.93 14.05
N LEU A 57 -18.57 -6.61 13.33
CA LEU A 57 -18.60 -5.36 12.54
C LEU A 57 -18.52 -4.12 13.42
N ALA A 58 -19.15 -4.13 14.60
CA ALA A 58 -19.04 -3.04 15.59
C ALA A 58 -17.60 -2.87 16.08
N LEU A 59 -16.91 -3.99 16.39
CA LEU A 59 -15.51 -3.97 16.84
C LEU A 59 -14.59 -3.41 15.74
N VAL A 60 -14.72 -3.92 14.51
CA VAL A 60 -13.88 -3.45 13.38
C VAL A 60 -14.16 -1.99 13.06
N ASN A 61 -15.42 -1.54 13.13
CA ASN A 61 -15.77 -0.13 12.99
C ASN A 61 -15.17 0.72 14.11
N PHE A 62 -15.23 0.26 15.37
CA PHE A 62 -14.64 0.97 16.49
C PHE A 62 -13.14 1.18 16.32
N VAL A 63 -12.40 0.12 15.97
CA VAL A 63 -10.96 0.20 15.71
C VAL A 63 -10.65 1.18 14.58
N TYR A 64 -11.46 1.21 13.53
CA TYR A 64 -11.29 2.13 12.41
C TYR A 64 -11.51 3.60 12.79
N THR A 65 -12.22 3.90 13.89
CA THR A 65 -12.38 5.29 14.36
C THR A 65 -11.15 5.84 15.09
N ILE A 66 -10.21 4.97 15.49
CA ILE A 66 -8.97 5.39 16.14
C ILE A 66 -8.13 6.16 15.11
N PRO A 67 -7.63 7.37 15.41
CA PRO A 67 -6.73 8.07 14.49
C PRO A 67 -5.48 7.23 14.18
N SER A 68 -5.05 7.19 12.89
CA SER A 68 -3.95 6.32 12.45
C SER A 68 -2.65 6.55 13.24
N ILE A 69 -2.28 7.82 13.47
CA ILE A 69 -1.09 8.17 14.24
C ILE A 69 -1.20 7.66 15.70
N ALA A 70 -2.40 7.73 16.29
CA ALA A 70 -2.62 7.22 17.64
C ALA A 70 -2.50 5.69 17.70
N LEU A 71 -3.02 4.98 16.69
CA LEU A 71 -2.88 3.52 16.61
C LEU A 71 -1.42 3.10 16.44
N PHE A 72 -0.65 3.81 15.59
CA PHE A 72 0.78 3.58 15.47
C PHE A 72 1.48 3.72 16.83
N GLY A 73 1.25 4.84 17.54
CA GLY A 73 1.83 5.09 18.85
C GLY A 73 1.47 4.03 19.89
N PHE A 74 0.22 3.55 19.86
CA PHE A 74 -0.25 2.50 20.77
C PHE A 74 0.41 1.13 20.51
N LEU A 75 0.77 0.83 19.25
CA LEU A 75 1.40 -0.42 18.88
C LEU A 75 2.91 -0.46 19.11
N ILE A 76 3.60 0.68 19.13
CA ILE A 76 5.07 0.74 19.30
C ILE A 76 5.57 -0.08 20.49
N PRO A 77 4.99 -0.04 21.70
CA PRO A 77 5.45 -0.84 22.83
C PRO A 77 5.39 -2.35 22.61
N ILE A 78 4.55 -2.80 21.67
CA ILE A 78 4.30 -4.23 21.39
C ILE A 78 5.13 -4.71 20.20
N THR A 79 5.20 -3.91 19.13
CA THR A 79 5.78 -4.31 17.84
C THR A 79 7.10 -3.63 17.51
N GLY A 80 7.52 -2.65 18.33
CA GLY A 80 8.71 -1.84 18.09
C GLY A 80 8.47 -0.65 17.16
N ILE A 81 9.53 0.07 16.81
CA ILE A 81 9.50 1.23 15.90
C ILE A 81 9.74 0.73 14.47
N GLY A 82 9.10 1.38 13.48
CA GLY A 82 9.37 1.13 12.06
C GLY A 82 8.36 0.21 11.36
N ASP A 83 8.84 -0.53 10.37
CA ASP A 83 8.03 -1.33 9.46
C ASP A 83 7.11 -2.37 10.13
N PRO A 84 7.52 -3.09 11.19
CA PRO A 84 6.64 -4.06 11.85
C PRO A 84 5.36 -3.42 12.40
N THR A 85 5.48 -2.28 13.07
CA THR A 85 4.34 -1.52 13.60
C THR A 85 3.48 -0.97 12.47
N ALA A 86 4.10 -0.47 11.39
CA ALA A 86 3.39 -0.02 10.22
C ALA A 86 2.55 -1.13 9.60
N ILE A 87 3.13 -2.31 9.37
CA ILE A 87 2.43 -3.47 8.78
C ILE A 87 1.24 -3.89 9.63
N VAL A 88 1.40 -4.00 10.95
CA VAL A 88 0.31 -4.39 11.85
C VAL A 88 -0.81 -3.36 11.82
N ALA A 89 -0.51 -2.07 11.99
CA ALA A 89 -1.51 -1.02 11.99
C ALA A 89 -2.25 -0.90 10.65
N LEU A 90 -1.52 -0.93 9.54
CA LEU A 90 -2.11 -0.88 8.19
C LEU A 90 -3.00 -2.10 7.93
N THR A 91 -2.59 -3.28 8.39
CA THR A 91 -3.42 -4.50 8.32
C THR A 91 -4.73 -4.29 9.09
N VAL A 92 -4.67 -3.77 10.30
CA VAL A 92 -5.85 -3.51 11.14
C VAL A 92 -6.81 -2.54 10.47
N TYR A 93 -6.31 -1.44 9.89
CA TYR A 93 -7.15 -0.50 9.14
C TYR A 93 -7.78 -1.11 7.89
N ALA A 94 -7.04 -1.93 7.19
CA ALA A 94 -7.50 -2.60 5.98
C ALA A 94 -8.57 -3.68 6.24
N LEU A 95 -8.70 -4.17 7.50
CA LEU A 95 -9.71 -5.16 7.85
C LEU A 95 -11.13 -4.66 7.65
N LEU A 96 -11.45 -3.38 7.99
CA LEU A 96 -12.83 -2.89 7.89
C LEU A 96 -13.41 -2.99 6.48
N PRO A 97 -12.80 -2.40 5.44
CA PRO A 97 -13.34 -2.51 4.09
C PRO A 97 -13.39 -3.97 3.61
N MET A 98 -12.42 -4.81 3.99
CA MET A 98 -12.38 -6.21 3.57
C MET A 98 -13.48 -7.04 4.21
N VAL A 99 -13.61 -7.01 5.54
CA VAL A 99 -14.65 -7.73 6.30
C VAL A 99 -16.04 -7.30 5.85
N ARG A 100 -16.27 -5.98 5.76
CA ARG A 100 -17.57 -5.42 5.40
C ARG A 100 -17.99 -5.79 3.98
N ASN A 101 -17.10 -5.68 3.00
CA ASN A 101 -17.44 -6.03 1.62
C ASN A 101 -17.62 -7.53 1.43
N THR A 102 -16.83 -8.36 2.12
CA THR A 102 -17.03 -9.82 2.11
C THR A 102 -18.39 -10.20 2.71
N TYR A 103 -18.70 -9.66 3.89
CA TYR A 103 -19.99 -9.89 4.53
C TYR A 103 -21.17 -9.41 3.65
N THR A 104 -21.10 -8.20 3.13
CA THR A 104 -22.14 -7.65 2.28
C THR A 104 -22.28 -8.48 1.00
N GLY A 105 -21.19 -8.82 0.33
CA GLY A 105 -21.21 -9.61 -0.90
C GLY A 105 -21.92 -10.95 -0.73
N LEU A 106 -21.68 -11.64 0.40
CA LEU A 106 -22.30 -12.92 0.69
C LEU A 106 -23.77 -12.79 1.13
N THR A 107 -24.11 -11.76 1.90
CA THR A 107 -25.46 -11.59 2.46
C THR A 107 -26.47 -10.91 1.51
N THR A 108 -26.01 -10.31 0.42
CA THR A 108 -26.87 -9.67 -0.60
C THR A 108 -27.23 -10.61 -1.77
N ILE A 109 -26.78 -11.87 -1.73
CA ILE A 109 -27.18 -12.88 -2.72
C ILE A 109 -28.67 -13.17 -2.56
N ASP A 110 -29.38 -13.26 -3.69
CA ASP A 110 -30.80 -13.57 -3.71
C ASP A 110 -31.09 -14.90 -2.99
N PRO A 111 -31.95 -14.91 -1.95
CA PRO A 111 -32.30 -16.11 -1.22
C PRO A 111 -32.85 -17.24 -2.12
N ALA A 112 -33.56 -16.90 -3.20
CA ALA A 112 -34.09 -17.87 -4.15
C ALA A 112 -33.00 -18.71 -4.82
N ILE A 113 -31.83 -18.13 -5.08
CA ILE A 113 -30.67 -18.87 -5.63
C ILE A 113 -30.17 -19.89 -4.60
N ILE A 114 -30.09 -19.49 -3.34
CA ILE A 114 -29.62 -20.33 -2.23
C ILE A 114 -30.60 -21.50 -2.01
N GLU A 115 -31.91 -21.21 -2.00
CA GLU A 115 -32.96 -22.20 -1.83
C GLU A 115 -32.97 -23.20 -3.00
N ALA A 116 -32.89 -22.75 -4.23
CA ALA A 116 -32.81 -23.58 -5.41
C ALA A 116 -31.61 -24.54 -5.37
N ALA A 117 -30.44 -24.02 -4.96
CA ALA A 117 -29.22 -24.82 -4.85
C ALA A 117 -29.33 -25.89 -3.75
N ARG A 118 -29.94 -25.56 -2.62
CA ARG A 118 -30.22 -26.52 -1.55
C ARG A 118 -31.25 -27.57 -1.99
N GLY A 119 -32.27 -27.15 -2.70
CA GLY A 119 -33.29 -28.06 -3.28
C GLY A 119 -32.69 -29.07 -4.27
N MET A 120 -31.60 -28.69 -4.96
CA MET A 120 -30.83 -29.59 -5.83
C MET A 120 -29.83 -30.51 -5.06
N GLY A 121 -29.81 -30.45 -3.74
CA GLY A 121 -28.95 -31.30 -2.91
C GLY A 121 -27.53 -30.78 -2.69
N SER A 122 -27.27 -29.47 -2.90
CA SER A 122 -25.97 -28.89 -2.62
C SER A 122 -25.65 -28.91 -1.13
N THR A 123 -24.47 -29.39 -0.76
CA THR A 123 -23.96 -29.28 0.62
C THR A 123 -23.56 -27.82 0.93
N ASP A 124 -23.47 -27.44 2.22
CA ASP A 124 -23.09 -26.06 2.60
C ASP A 124 -21.71 -25.67 2.06
N ARG A 125 -20.75 -26.59 1.96
CA ARG A 125 -19.47 -26.34 1.32
C ARG A 125 -19.60 -26.07 -0.18
N GLN A 126 -20.41 -26.85 -0.88
CA GLN A 126 -20.67 -26.64 -2.31
C GLN A 126 -21.40 -25.32 -2.53
N LEU A 127 -22.35 -25.00 -1.66
CA LEU A 127 -23.05 -23.72 -1.69
C LEU A 127 -22.08 -22.54 -1.56
N LEU A 128 -21.22 -22.54 -0.52
CA LEU A 128 -20.26 -21.48 -0.29
C LEU A 128 -19.26 -21.34 -1.45
N TYR A 129 -18.57 -22.42 -1.82
CA TYR A 129 -17.45 -22.30 -2.77
C TYR A 129 -17.87 -22.26 -4.24
N ARG A 130 -18.98 -22.89 -4.63
CA ARG A 130 -19.41 -22.97 -6.02
C ARG A 130 -20.48 -21.96 -6.41
N ILE A 131 -21.17 -21.35 -5.43
CA ILE A 131 -22.29 -20.45 -5.67
C ILE A 131 -22.08 -19.11 -4.99
N GLU A 132 -21.99 -19.08 -3.65
CA GLU A 132 -21.96 -17.82 -2.90
C GLU A 132 -20.67 -17.02 -3.17
N LEU A 133 -19.50 -17.61 -3.02
CA LEU A 133 -18.22 -16.91 -3.25
C LEU A 133 -18.07 -16.41 -4.70
N PRO A 134 -18.36 -17.20 -5.75
CA PRO A 134 -18.36 -16.68 -7.11
C PRO A 134 -19.33 -15.52 -7.32
N LEU A 135 -20.56 -15.60 -6.80
CA LEU A 135 -21.53 -14.52 -6.91
C LEU A 135 -21.14 -13.27 -6.11
N ALA A 136 -20.53 -13.45 -4.94
CA ALA A 136 -20.03 -12.37 -4.10
C ALA A 136 -18.71 -11.77 -4.62
N ALA A 137 -17.98 -12.47 -5.49
CA ALA A 137 -16.64 -12.08 -5.94
C ALA A 137 -16.52 -10.65 -6.48
N PRO A 138 -17.48 -10.07 -7.24
CA PRO A 138 -17.40 -8.68 -7.65
C PRO A 138 -17.42 -7.68 -6.49
N VAL A 139 -18.20 -7.95 -5.45
CA VAL A 139 -18.30 -7.09 -4.25
C VAL A 139 -17.04 -7.27 -3.38
N ILE A 140 -16.55 -8.50 -3.23
CA ILE A 140 -15.31 -8.80 -2.53
C ILE A 140 -14.12 -8.10 -3.22
N MET A 141 -14.04 -8.17 -4.54
CA MET A 141 -12.98 -7.52 -5.32
C MET A 141 -13.02 -5.98 -5.19
N SER A 142 -14.21 -5.40 -5.13
CA SER A 142 -14.38 -3.97 -4.81
C SER A 142 -13.85 -3.64 -3.41
N GLY A 143 -14.05 -4.53 -2.44
CA GLY A 143 -13.46 -4.44 -1.10
C GLY A 143 -11.93 -4.47 -1.12
N ILE A 144 -11.34 -5.41 -1.85
CA ILE A 144 -9.88 -5.52 -2.03
C ILE A 144 -9.32 -4.25 -2.66
N ARG A 145 -9.96 -3.73 -3.68
CA ARG A 145 -9.56 -2.50 -4.36
C ARG A 145 -9.57 -1.31 -3.41
N ASN A 146 -10.65 -1.13 -2.64
CA ASN A 146 -10.78 -0.02 -1.70
C ASN A 146 -9.75 -0.11 -0.56
N MET A 147 -9.55 -1.31 0.03
CA MET A 147 -8.54 -1.47 1.06
C MET A 147 -7.13 -1.25 0.53
N ALA A 148 -6.80 -1.70 -0.67
CA ALA A 148 -5.47 -1.56 -1.25
C ALA A 148 -5.10 -0.09 -1.48
N THR A 149 -5.97 0.68 -2.12
CA THR A 149 -5.74 2.11 -2.36
C THR A 149 -5.60 2.91 -1.06
N MET A 150 -6.44 2.60 -0.07
CA MET A 150 -6.38 3.23 1.24
C MET A 150 -5.09 2.86 2.00
N THR A 151 -4.69 1.59 1.96
CA THR A 151 -3.46 1.13 2.63
C THR A 151 -2.22 1.79 2.04
N ILE A 152 -2.13 1.90 0.71
CA ILE A 152 -1.03 2.61 0.04
C ILE A 152 -0.98 4.08 0.49
N ALA A 153 -2.11 4.77 0.55
CA ALA A 153 -2.15 6.16 1.01
C ALA A 153 -1.74 6.30 2.48
N LEU A 154 -2.24 5.42 3.36
CA LEU A 154 -1.92 5.44 4.79
C LEU A 154 -0.47 5.04 5.10
N ALA A 155 0.15 4.20 4.27
CA ALA A 155 1.56 3.82 4.42
C ALA A 155 2.50 5.04 4.34
N GLY A 156 2.10 6.11 3.64
CA GLY A 156 2.83 7.39 3.64
C GLY A 156 2.94 8.04 5.03
N ILE A 157 1.96 7.81 5.91
CA ILE A 157 1.95 8.37 7.28
C ILE A 157 2.81 7.51 8.24
N ALA A 158 3.05 6.24 7.92
CA ALA A 158 3.83 5.34 8.77
C ALA A 158 5.29 5.80 9.00
N THR A 159 5.80 6.68 8.16
CA THR A 159 7.10 7.33 8.34
C THR A 159 7.23 8.09 9.67
N PHE A 160 6.13 8.62 10.23
CA PHE A 160 6.16 9.32 11.53
C PHE A 160 6.60 8.40 12.69
N ILE A 161 6.51 7.11 12.51
CA ILE A 161 6.97 6.09 13.48
C ILE A 161 8.25 5.37 13.02
N GLY A 162 9.00 5.97 12.09
CA GLY A 162 10.26 5.42 11.58
C GLY A 162 10.11 4.29 10.55
N ALA A 163 8.92 4.09 9.97
CA ALA A 163 8.77 3.18 8.85
C ALA A 163 9.33 3.78 7.56
N GLY A 164 9.80 2.90 6.68
CA GLY A 164 10.33 3.26 5.37
C GLY A 164 9.24 3.65 4.36
N GLY A 165 9.66 3.82 3.11
CA GLY A 165 8.79 4.09 1.98
C GLY A 165 8.69 5.56 1.59
N LEU A 166 7.87 5.85 0.58
CA LEU A 166 7.74 7.18 -0.02
C LEU A 166 7.33 8.30 0.96
N GLY A 167 6.74 7.94 2.09
CA GLY A 167 6.43 8.88 3.18
C GLY A 167 7.68 9.57 3.73
N VAL A 168 8.84 8.92 3.67
CA VAL A 168 10.13 9.49 4.10
C VAL A 168 10.45 10.77 3.31
N ALA A 169 10.19 10.77 2.01
CA ALA A 169 10.39 11.95 1.18
C ALA A 169 9.44 13.09 1.60
N ILE A 170 8.18 12.76 1.90
CA ILE A 170 7.19 13.76 2.38
C ILE A 170 7.63 14.33 3.72
N PHE A 171 7.93 13.47 4.69
CA PHE A 171 8.33 13.87 6.03
C PHE A 171 9.60 14.71 6.02
N ARG A 172 10.62 14.28 5.24
CA ARG A 172 11.86 15.03 5.06
C ARG A 172 11.59 16.39 4.40
N GLY A 173 10.75 16.43 3.36
CA GLY A 173 10.38 17.68 2.69
C GLY A 173 9.68 18.67 3.63
N ILE A 174 8.81 18.19 4.52
CA ILE A 174 8.13 19.02 5.54
C ILE A 174 9.16 19.55 6.56
N THR A 175 10.02 18.69 7.10
CA THR A 175 10.97 19.04 8.15
C THR A 175 12.10 19.95 7.67
N THR A 176 12.50 19.82 6.39
CA THR A 176 13.51 20.69 5.77
C THR A 176 12.93 21.89 4.99
N ASN A 177 11.59 22.07 5.04
CA ASN A 177 10.86 23.09 4.28
C ASN A 177 11.14 23.07 2.77
N THR A 178 11.36 21.86 2.21
CA THR A 178 11.63 21.63 0.80
C THR A 178 10.36 21.17 0.09
N MET A 179 9.62 22.11 -0.52
CA MET A 179 8.34 21.86 -1.19
C MET A 179 8.47 20.82 -2.31
N ALA A 180 9.56 20.88 -3.09
CA ALA A 180 9.81 19.96 -4.19
C ALA A 180 9.89 18.50 -3.72
N LEU A 181 10.51 18.24 -2.57
CA LEU A 181 10.65 16.89 -1.98
C LEU A 181 9.30 16.36 -1.48
N THR A 182 8.53 17.23 -0.80
CA THR A 182 7.16 16.89 -0.34
C THR A 182 6.25 16.55 -1.52
N LEU A 183 6.29 17.34 -2.59
CA LEU A 183 5.51 17.09 -3.80
C LEU A 183 5.96 15.81 -4.52
N ALA A 184 7.26 15.58 -4.63
CA ALA A 184 7.79 14.36 -5.25
C ALA A 184 7.25 13.10 -4.56
N GLY A 185 7.38 12.99 -3.23
CA GLY A 185 6.86 11.87 -2.46
C GLY A 185 5.34 11.71 -2.60
N SER A 186 4.59 12.81 -2.50
CA SER A 186 3.13 12.80 -2.59
C SER A 186 2.64 12.36 -3.98
N VAL A 187 3.26 12.86 -5.04
CA VAL A 187 2.93 12.49 -6.43
C VAL A 187 3.22 11.02 -6.68
N LEU A 188 4.35 10.50 -6.20
CA LEU A 188 4.70 9.08 -6.36
C LEU A 188 3.72 8.17 -5.63
N ILE A 189 3.30 8.50 -4.39
CA ILE A 189 2.26 7.73 -3.67
C ILE A 189 0.94 7.76 -4.44
N ALA A 190 0.52 8.93 -4.92
CA ALA A 190 -0.72 9.07 -5.69
C ALA A 190 -0.67 8.25 -6.98
N LEU A 191 0.43 8.30 -7.72
CA LEU A 191 0.62 7.50 -8.95
C LEU A 191 0.60 6.00 -8.65
N LEU A 192 1.25 5.56 -7.57
CA LEU A 192 1.23 4.17 -7.13
C LEU A 192 -0.20 3.71 -6.78
N ALA A 193 -0.92 4.51 -6.00
CA ALA A 193 -2.31 4.21 -5.62
C ALA A 193 -3.22 4.12 -6.84
N ILE A 194 -3.11 5.06 -7.79
CA ILE A 194 -3.87 5.05 -9.05
C ILE A 194 -3.50 3.83 -9.90
N ALA A 195 -2.22 3.48 -10.00
CA ALA A 195 -1.77 2.31 -10.77
C ALA A 195 -2.38 1.02 -10.21
N VAL A 196 -2.32 0.82 -8.90
CA VAL A 196 -2.90 -0.35 -8.23
C VAL A 196 -4.42 -0.35 -8.36
N ASP A 197 -5.09 0.80 -8.20
CA ASP A 197 -6.53 0.94 -8.40
C ASP A 197 -6.97 0.52 -9.81
N LEU A 198 -6.24 0.95 -10.83
CA LEU A 198 -6.52 0.60 -12.22
C LEU A 198 -6.31 -0.90 -12.49
N LEU A 199 -5.24 -1.48 -11.96
CA LEU A 199 -4.94 -2.92 -12.10
C LEU A 199 -6.03 -3.78 -11.44
N LEU A 200 -6.38 -3.47 -10.20
CA LEU A 200 -7.44 -4.17 -9.48
C LEU A 200 -8.81 -3.94 -10.11
N GLY A 201 -9.07 -2.75 -10.64
CA GLY A 201 -10.30 -2.45 -11.39
C GLY A 201 -10.44 -3.24 -12.69
N LEU A 202 -9.33 -3.57 -13.36
CA LEU A 202 -9.33 -4.49 -14.51
C LEU A 202 -9.64 -5.93 -14.08
N ALA A 203 -9.07 -6.38 -12.98
CA ALA A 203 -9.36 -7.69 -12.39
C ALA A 203 -10.84 -7.81 -11.98
N GLU A 204 -11.40 -6.78 -11.32
CA GLU A 204 -12.82 -6.70 -10.96
C GLU A 204 -13.73 -6.81 -12.19
N LYS A 205 -13.42 -6.07 -13.27
CA LYS A 205 -14.19 -6.13 -14.52
C LYS A 205 -14.12 -7.50 -15.18
N SER A 206 -12.99 -8.17 -15.10
CA SER A 206 -12.83 -9.53 -15.60
C SER A 206 -13.73 -10.50 -14.84
N THR A 207 -13.71 -10.45 -13.52
CA THR A 207 -14.54 -11.28 -12.64
C THR A 207 -16.04 -11.07 -12.92
N ARG A 208 -16.47 -9.81 -13.00
CA ARG A 208 -17.86 -9.47 -13.31
C ARG A 208 -18.33 -9.97 -14.69
N ARG A 209 -17.43 -9.94 -15.69
CA ARG A 209 -17.74 -10.41 -17.06
C ARG A 209 -18.00 -11.92 -17.14
N HIS A 210 -17.38 -12.71 -16.30
CA HIS A 210 -17.58 -14.18 -16.25
C HIS A 210 -18.92 -14.55 -15.61
N LEU A 211 -19.49 -13.69 -14.79
CA LEU A 211 -20.73 -13.93 -14.04
C LEU A 211 -21.99 -13.34 -14.72
N GLU A 212 -21.85 -12.39 -15.66
CA GLU A 212 -23.00 -11.82 -16.39
C GLU A 212 -23.53 -12.84 -17.42
N PRO A 213 -24.85 -13.17 -17.37
CA PRO A 213 -25.51 -14.00 -18.38
C PRO A 213 -25.35 -13.40 -19.78
N SER A 214 -25.23 -14.24 -20.80
CA SER A 214 -25.04 -13.84 -22.21
C SER A 214 -26.15 -12.93 -22.75
N SER A 215 -27.36 -13.04 -22.22
CA SER A 215 -28.51 -12.19 -22.54
C SER A 215 -28.33 -10.73 -22.07
N ALA A 216 -27.89 -10.51 -20.86
CA ALA A 216 -27.58 -9.18 -20.32
C ALA A 216 -26.39 -8.51 -21.05
N ARG A 217 -25.44 -9.31 -21.51
CA ARG A 217 -24.28 -8.90 -22.31
C ARG A 217 -24.70 -8.36 -23.70
N ARG A 218 -25.74 -8.94 -24.30
CA ARG A 218 -26.26 -8.55 -25.60
C ARG A 218 -27.04 -7.22 -25.52
N GLN A 219 -27.78 -7.00 -24.45
CA GLN A 219 -28.59 -5.79 -24.25
C GLN A 219 -27.71 -4.57 -23.93
N LYS A 220 -26.62 -4.73 -23.15
CA LYS A 220 -25.62 -3.68 -22.92
C LYS A 220 -24.81 -3.32 -24.18
N ARG A 221 -24.60 -4.27 -25.11
CA ARG A 221 -23.91 -4.01 -26.37
C ARG A 221 -24.74 -3.18 -27.37
N SER A 222 -26.06 -3.28 -27.33
CA SER A 222 -26.95 -2.48 -28.21
C SER A 222 -27.13 -1.04 -27.73
N GLY A 223 -27.00 -0.77 -26.40
CA GLY A 223 -27.13 0.59 -25.87
C GLY A 223 -25.79 1.36 -25.75
N ALA A 224 -24.65 0.70 -25.81
CA ALA A 224 -23.33 1.30 -25.59
C ALA A 224 -22.54 1.59 -26.87
N ARG A 225 -23.20 1.80 -27.99
CA ARG A 225 -22.58 2.35 -29.20
C ARG A 225 -22.48 3.88 -29.08
N ARG A 226 -21.29 4.31 -28.75
CA ARG A 226 -20.75 5.68 -28.73
C ARG A 226 -20.45 6.21 -27.32
N THR A 227 -19.18 6.38 -27.09
CA THR A 227 -18.49 7.20 -26.09
C THR A 227 -17.87 6.39 -24.95
N SER A 228 -16.72 5.85 -25.09
CA SER A 228 -15.69 5.76 -24.04
C SER A 228 -14.52 4.79 -24.30
N ARG A 229 -14.23 4.47 -25.57
CA ARG A 229 -13.08 3.56 -25.84
C ARG A 229 -11.73 4.26 -25.98
N ARG A 230 -11.67 5.60 -25.96
CA ARG A 230 -10.47 6.36 -26.39
C ARG A 230 -9.66 7.00 -25.27
N LYS A 231 -10.14 7.01 -23.99
CA LYS A 231 -9.47 7.73 -22.90
C LYS A 231 -8.83 6.85 -21.80
N LEU A 232 -9.08 5.54 -21.80
CA LEU A 232 -8.51 4.65 -20.76
C LEU A 232 -7.17 4.00 -21.14
N ALA A 233 -6.85 3.90 -22.43
CA ALA A 233 -5.62 3.23 -22.88
C ALA A 233 -4.34 3.87 -22.33
N PRO A 234 -4.15 5.20 -22.32
CA PRO A 234 -2.91 5.79 -21.82
C PRO A 234 -2.77 5.69 -20.29
N ALA A 235 -3.87 5.77 -19.52
CA ALA A 235 -3.80 5.65 -18.06
C ALA A 235 -3.48 4.22 -17.60
N VAL A 236 -4.03 3.22 -18.29
CA VAL A 236 -3.71 1.80 -18.04
C VAL A 236 -2.27 1.49 -18.44
N ALA A 237 -1.79 2.06 -19.55
CA ALA A 237 -0.39 1.90 -19.98
C ALA A 237 0.59 2.57 -19.00
N ALA A 238 0.24 3.74 -18.46
CA ALA A 238 1.05 4.42 -17.45
C ALA A 238 1.10 3.64 -16.12
N GLY A 239 -0.04 3.10 -15.66
CA GLY A 239 -0.09 2.27 -14.45
C GLY A 239 0.69 0.96 -14.60
N ALA A 240 0.56 0.28 -15.74
CA ALA A 240 1.33 -0.92 -16.05
C ALA A 240 2.83 -0.63 -16.20
N ALA A 241 3.19 0.53 -16.78
CA ALA A 241 4.58 0.95 -16.89
C ALA A 241 5.24 1.20 -15.53
N VAL A 242 4.54 1.82 -14.58
CA VAL A 242 5.05 2.03 -13.21
C VAL A 242 5.31 0.70 -12.49
N VAL A 243 4.39 -0.28 -12.63
CA VAL A 243 4.56 -1.61 -12.00
C VAL A 243 5.65 -2.42 -12.70
N LEU A 244 5.78 -2.33 -14.03
CA LEU A 244 6.84 -3.01 -14.78
C LEU A 244 8.21 -2.37 -14.55
N ILE A 245 8.28 -1.04 -14.40
CA ILE A 245 9.51 -0.33 -14.04
C ILE A 245 9.93 -0.70 -12.62
N ALA A 246 9.00 -0.73 -11.65
CA ALA A 246 9.28 -1.14 -10.28
C ALA A 246 9.71 -2.62 -10.20
N GLY A 247 9.04 -3.53 -10.94
CA GLY A 247 9.37 -4.96 -10.99
C GLY A 247 10.66 -5.26 -11.76
N GLY A 248 10.90 -4.56 -12.88
CA GLY A 248 12.12 -4.72 -13.69
C GLY A 248 13.37 -4.20 -12.97
N ALA A 249 13.23 -3.11 -12.26
CA ALA A 249 14.35 -2.53 -11.49
C ALA A 249 14.65 -3.33 -10.20
N PHE A 250 13.66 -4.01 -9.59
CA PHE A 250 13.91 -4.98 -8.50
C PHE A 250 14.81 -6.12 -8.96
N ALA A 251 14.59 -6.65 -10.18
CA ALA A 251 15.44 -7.69 -10.74
C ALA A 251 16.85 -7.19 -11.09
N PHE A 252 17.01 -5.89 -11.36
CA PHE A 252 18.29 -5.27 -11.69
C PHE A 252 19.07 -4.82 -10.45
N ALA A 253 18.40 -4.26 -9.42
CA ALA A 253 19.02 -3.83 -8.16
C ALA A 253 19.59 -5.01 -7.35
N ASN A 254 19.03 -6.21 -7.51
CA ASN A 254 19.54 -7.42 -6.84
C ASN A 254 20.82 -8.01 -7.50
N ARG A 255 21.39 -7.34 -8.51
CA ARG A 255 22.61 -7.75 -9.22
C ARG A 255 23.85 -6.91 -8.91
N GLY A 256 23.72 -5.84 -8.10
CA GLY A 256 24.85 -5.00 -7.69
C GLY A 256 25.25 -5.30 -6.26
N GLY A 257 26.38 -5.94 -6.04
CA GLY A 257 27.03 -6.02 -4.74
C GLY A 257 27.37 -4.60 -4.30
N GLY A 258 26.65 -4.07 -3.31
CA GLY A 258 26.96 -2.77 -2.73
C GLY A 258 28.30 -2.86 -1.97
N GLU A 259 29.22 -1.96 -2.26
CA GLU A 259 30.31 -1.67 -1.35
C GLU A 259 29.68 -1.28 -0.01
N ASN A 260 30.11 -1.91 1.07
CA ASN A 260 29.66 -1.60 2.42
C ASN A 260 30.24 -0.23 2.83
N VAL A 261 29.49 0.85 2.55
CA VAL A 261 29.84 2.22 2.91
C VAL A 261 29.01 2.66 4.10
N VAL A 262 29.66 3.14 5.16
CA VAL A 262 29.01 3.73 6.33
C VAL A 262 29.04 5.23 6.20
N ASN A 263 27.87 5.87 6.11
CA ASN A 263 27.72 7.33 6.05
C ASN A 263 27.59 7.90 7.46
N ILE A 264 28.55 8.76 7.85
CA ILE A 264 28.54 9.49 9.12
C ILE A 264 28.26 10.96 8.83
N ALA A 265 27.20 11.53 9.42
CA ALA A 265 26.87 12.94 9.32
C ALA A 265 27.00 13.63 10.69
N THR A 266 27.70 14.77 10.76
CA THR A 266 27.89 15.53 11.99
C THR A 266 27.26 16.92 11.90
N LYS A 267 26.71 17.43 13.03
CA LYS A 267 26.23 18.81 13.12
C LYS A 267 27.41 19.81 13.18
N PRO A 268 27.21 21.10 12.86
CA PRO A 268 28.25 22.12 12.88
C PRO A 268 28.61 22.60 14.31
N MET A 269 29.04 21.64 15.13
CA MET A 269 29.50 21.86 16.49
C MET A 269 30.87 21.19 16.67
N THR A 270 31.80 21.87 17.34
CA THR A 270 33.20 21.43 17.45
C THR A 270 33.31 20.00 18.02
N GLU A 271 32.52 19.65 19.04
CA GLU A 271 32.48 18.31 19.64
C GLU A 271 31.97 17.25 18.64
N GLN A 272 31.03 17.61 17.76
CA GLN A 272 30.47 16.69 16.75
C GLN A 272 31.49 16.39 15.64
N TYR A 273 32.31 17.37 15.25
CA TYR A 273 33.40 17.16 14.30
C TYR A 273 34.45 16.20 14.85
N ILE A 274 34.84 16.38 16.12
CA ILE A 274 35.80 15.49 16.78
C ILE A 274 35.25 14.07 16.88
N LEU A 275 34.00 13.92 17.31
CA LEU A 275 33.34 12.61 17.41
C LEU A 275 33.18 11.93 16.04
N GLY A 276 32.84 12.67 15.00
CA GLY A 276 32.72 12.15 13.63
C GLY A 276 34.06 11.63 13.11
N GLU A 277 35.13 12.38 13.30
CA GLU A 277 36.49 11.96 12.93
C GLU A 277 37.00 10.77 13.74
N MET A 278 36.67 10.71 15.04
CA MET A 278 37.01 9.55 15.87
C MET A 278 36.30 8.28 15.41
N LEU A 279 34.97 8.38 15.12
CA LEU A 279 34.18 7.27 14.59
C LEU A 279 34.68 6.82 13.22
N ASN A 280 34.99 7.77 12.32
CA ASN A 280 35.57 7.46 11.02
C ASN A 280 36.84 6.61 11.16
N LYS A 281 37.81 7.08 11.94
CA LYS A 281 39.09 6.36 12.17
C LYS A 281 38.90 5.04 12.86
N LEU A 282 37.94 4.92 13.78
CA LEU A 282 37.66 3.68 14.50
C LEU A 282 37.10 2.61 13.55
N ILE A 283 36.12 2.99 12.72
CA ILE A 283 35.48 2.08 11.76
C ILE A 283 36.48 1.64 10.69
N GLU A 284 37.28 2.57 10.13
CA GLU A 284 38.29 2.24 9.13
C GLU A 284 39.44 1.39 9.69
N HIS A 285 39.73 1.52 11.01
CA HIS A 285 40.77 0.73 11.66
C HIS A 285 40.32 -0.71 12.01
N ASP A 286 39.07 -0.86 12.49
CA ASP A 286 38.58 -2.11 13.05
C ASP A 286 37.73 -2.92 12.06
N THR A 287 37.41 -2.37 10.85
CA THR A 287 36.60 -3.03 9.85
C THR A 287 37.08 -2.72 8.44
N ASP A 288 36.72 -3.57 7.47
CA ASP A 288 36.95 -3.34 6.04
C ASP A 288 35.88 -2.44 5.38
N LEU A 289 35.14 -1.65 6.19
CA LEU A 289 34.10 -0.74 5.71
C LEU A 289 34.70 0.60 5.29
N LYS A 290 34.24 1.13 4.17
CA LYS A 290 34.53 2.52 3.78
C LYS A 290 33.60 3.47 4.50
N VAL A 291 34.12 4.56 5.05
CA VAL A 291 33.32 5.60 5.72
C VAL A 291 33.28 6.85 4.86
N GLU A 292 32.07 7.36 4.64
CA GLU A 292 31.85 8.66 4.02
C GLU A 292 31.40 9.65 5.11
N LEU A 293 32.31 10.55 5.50
CA LEU A 293 32.08 11.53 6.56
C LEU A 293 31.61 12.87 5.98
N THR A 294 30.33 13.22 6.23
CA THR A 294 29.76 14.52 5.89
C THR A 294 29.73 15.43 7.11
N GLN A 295 30.58 16.45 7.13
CA GLN A 295 30.69 17.36 8.26
C GLN A 295 29.78 18.58 8.10
N GLY A 296 29.23 19.10 9.22
CA GLY A 296 28.48 20.36 9.23
C GLY A 296 27.05 20.27 8.75
N VAL A 297 26.45 19.08 8.77
CA VAL A 297 25.07 18.89 8.37
C VAL A 297 24.13 19.43 9.44
N GLY A 298 23.60 20.64 9.19
CA GLY A 298 22.40 21.12 9.83
C GLY A 298 22.51 21.81 11.18
N GLY A 299 22.55 23.11 11.20
CA GLY A 299 21.97 23.91 12.29
C GLY A 299 20.50 24.20 11.99
N GLY A 300 19.61 23.86 12.91
CA GLY A 300 18.22 24.33 13.06
C GLY A 300 17.24 24.38 11.89
N THR A 301 17.65 24.58 10.67
CA THR A 301 16.81 24.68 9.45
C THR A 301 17.62 24.38 8.21
N SER A 302 18.56 23.46 8.29
CA SER A 302 19.56 23.39 7.27
C SER A 302 19.51 22.16 6.43
N ASN A 303 19.56 22.43 5.27
CA ASN A 303 20.37 21.90 4.17
C ASN A 303 20.99 20.52 4.49
N ILE A 304 20.21 19.51 4.27
CA ILE A 304 20.71 18.22 3.88
C ILE A 304 20.65 18.24 2.36
N GLU A 305 21.71 18.74 1.75
CA GLU A 305 21.98 18.49 0.35
C GLU A 305 22.31 17.03 0.10
#